data_7f3cdb009644319e03b56f6c653a915e
#
_entry.id   7f3cdb009644319e03b56f6c653a915e
#
_cell.length_a   1.000
_cell.length_b   1.000
_cell.length_c   1.000
_cell.angle_alpha   90.00
_cell.angle_beta   90.00
_cell.angle_gamma   90.00
#
_symmetry.space_group_name_H-M   'P 1'
#
loop_
_entity.id
_entity.type
_entity.pdbx_description
1 polymer ?
#
loop_
_entity_poly.entity_id
_entity_poly.type
_entity_poly.pdbx_seq_one_letter_code
_entity_poly.pdbx_strand_id
1 'polypeptide(L)'
;MLYEIRNYHYDPEHWEEYKKWAVEKASPFFRSRWDIVGVWLKNDTPAIYGGSLPKDDSITPANLTWIIRWKDMDHRNKAWEDIAKTKEWEELFSTVPGGTKSYLRTEAKFAEAI
;
A
#
# COMPACT_ATOMS: atom_id res chain seq x y z
N MET A 1 -2.18 17.40 10.54
CA MET A 1 -2.01 15.95 10.34
C MET A 1 -1.55 15.68 8.93
N LEU A 2 -0.62 14.77 8.80
CA LEU A 2 -0.05 14.35 7.52
C LEU A 2 -0.68 13.01 7.11
N TYR A 3 -1.07 12.90 5.85
CA TYR A 3 -1.60 11.65 5.29
C TYR A 3 -0.60 11.10 4.28
N GLU A 4 -0.24 9.84 4.45
CA GLU A 4 0.59 9.11 3.49
C GLU A 4 -0.34 8.19 2.71
N ILE A 5 -0.48 8.47 1.42
CA ILE A 5 -1.36 7.72 0.52
C ILE A 5 -0.48 6.85 -0.36
N ARG A 6 -0.59 5.54 -0.19
CA ARG A 6 0.24 4.58 -0.88
C ARG A 6 -0.57 3.82 -1.91
N ASN A 7 -0.02 3.74 -3.13
CA ASN A 7 -0.63 2.99 -4.22
C ASN A 7 0.39 1.98 -4.74
N TYR A 8 -0.01 0.71 -4.79
CA TYR A 8 0.86 -0.36 -5.24
C TYR A 8 0.31 -1.05 -6.47
N HIS A 9 1.20 -1.36 -7.40
CA HIS A 9 0.94 -2.25 -8.52
C HIS A 9 1.55 -3.60 -8.17
N TYR A 10 0.72 -4.49 -7.69
CA TYR A 10 1.16 -5.84 -7.35
C TYR A 10 1.02 -6.76 -8.57
N ASP A 11 1.93 -7.72 -8.71
CA ASP A 11 1.97 -8.65 -9.82
C ASP A 11 0.63 -9.39 -9.95
N PRO A 12 -0.07 -9.28 -11.09
CA PRO A 12 -1.35 -9.96 -11.29
C PRO A 12 -1.28 -11.48 -11.10
N GLU A 13 -0.14 -12.11 -11.37
CA GLU A 13 0.06 -13.55 -11.18
C GLU A 13 -0.15 -13.97 -9.72
N HIS A 14 0.16 -13.09 -8.77
CA HIS A 14 0.04 -13.39 -7.35
C HIS A 14 -1.04 -12.57 -6.64
N TRP A 15 -1.90 -11.89 -7.41
CA TRP A 15 -2.85 -10.93 -6.84
C TRP A 15 -3.90 -11.58 -5.93
N GLU A 16 -4.46 -12.72 -6.31
CA GLU A 16 -5.48 -13.39 -5.48
C GLU A 16 -4.89 -13.85 -4.14
N GLU A 17 -3.70 -14.41 -4.15
CA GLU A 17 -2.99 -14.80 -2.92
C GLU A 17 -2.62 -13.59 -2.09
N TYR A 18 -2.19 -12.50 -2.74
CA TYR A 18 -1.83 -11.27 -2.05
C TYR A 18 -3.02 -10.63 -1.34
N LYS A 19 -4.19 -10.61 -1.95
CA LYS A 19 -5.41 -10.10 -1.29
C LYS A 19 -5.66 -10.83 0.02
N LYS A 20 -5.56 -12.14 0.01
CA LYS A 20 -5.73 -12.95 1.21
C LYS A 20 -4.67 -12.64 2.27
N TRP A 21 -3.42 -12.57 1.86
CA TRP A 21 -2.31 -12.22 2.75
C TRP A 21 -2.48 -10.81 3.36
N ALA A 22 -2.90 -9.84 2.54
CA ALA A 22 -3.12 -8.46 3.00
C ALA A 22 -4.24 -8.40 4.07
N VAL A 23 -5.34 -9.12 3.85
CA VAL A 23 -6.46 -9.16 4.79
C VAL A 23 -6.10 -9.92 6.07
N GLU A 24 -5.45 -11.05 5.95
CA GLU A 24 -5.19 -11.94 7.08
C GLU A 24 -3.96 -11.56 7.90
N LYS A 25 -2.94 -10.97 7.26
CA LYS A 25 -1.64 -10.71 7.88
C LYS A 25 -1.22 -9.26 7.88
N ALA A 26 -1.12 -8.63 6.70
CA ALA A 26 -0.55 -7.29 6.61
C ALA A 26 -1.44 -6.22 7.27
N SER A 27 -2.73 -6.21 6.96
CA SER A 27 -3.65 -5.23 7.52
C SER A 27 -3.71 -5.28 9.05
N PRO A 28 -3.90 -6.45 9.69
CA PRO A 28 -3.85 -6.53 11.16
C PRO A 28 -2.52 -6.09 11.75
N PHE A 29 -1.41 -6.44 11.10
CA PHE A 29 -0.07 -6.06 11.54
C PHE A 29 0.07 -4.53 11.62
N PHE A 30 -0.26 -3.82 10.54
CA PHE A 30 -0.14 -2.37 10.51
C PHE A 30 -1.17 -1.67 11.37
N ARG A 31 -2.42 -2.14 11.40
CA ARG A 31 -3.48 -1.54 12.21
C ARG A 31 -3.21 -1.62 13.71
N SER A 32 -2.46 -2.61 14.16
CA SER A 32 -2.07 -2.73 15.56
C SER A 32 -0.96 -1.76 15.97
N ARG A 33 -0.27 -1.15 15.01
CA ARG A 33 0.91 -0.32 15.25
C ARG A 33 0.74 1.13 14.85
N TRP A 34 -0.01 1.40 13.79
CA TRP A 34 -0.13 2.72 13.19
C TRP A 34 -1.58 3.14 13.02
N ASP A 35 -1.79 4.43 12.83
CA ASP A 35 -3.11 5.00 12.55
C ASP A 35 -3.45 4.82 11.07
N ILE A 36 -4.02 3.67 10.75
CA ILE A 36 -4.41 3.31 9.39
C ILE A 36 -5.82 3.84 9.13
N VAL A 37 -5.95 4.78 8.19
CA VAL A 37 -7.24 5.33 7.77
C VAL A 37 -8.05 4.26 7.05
N GLY A 38 -7.42 3.50 6.18
CA GLY A 38 -8.06 2.40 5.46
C GLY A 38 -7.10 1.68 4.54
N VAL A 39 -7.54 0.52 4.08
CA VAL A 39 -6.85 -0.31 3.09
C VAL A 39 -7.89 -0.74 2.07
N TRP A 40 -7.63 -0.49 0.79
CA TRP A 40 -8.55 -0.79 -0.30
C TRP A 40 -7.87 -1.70 -1.33
N LEU A 41 -8.56 -2.75 -1.69
CA LEU A 41 -8.13 -3.71 -2.71
C LEU A 41 -9.01 -3.48 -3.96
N LYS A 42 -8.35 -3.30 -5.11
CA LYS A 42 -9.07 -3.09 -6.35
C LYS A 42 -9.94 -4.32 -6.68
N ASN A 43 -11.20 -4.09 -7.05
CA ASN A 43 -12.07 -5.14 -7.57
C ASN A 43 -11.96 -5.21 -9.11
N ASP A 44 -12.80 -6.05 -9.73
CA ASP A 44 -12.77 -6.29 -11.17
C ASP A 44 -13.47 -5.20 -11.99
N THR A 45 -14.04 -4.18 -11.35
CA THR A 45 -14.67 -3.07 -12.06
C THR A 45 -13.60 -2.28 -12.83
N PRO A 46 -13.77 -2.07 -14.12
CA PRO A 46 -12.82 -1.28 -14.91
C PRO A 46 -12.70 0.15 -14.38
N ALA A 47 -11.48 0.69 -14.41
CA ALA A 47 -11.25 2.07 -14.05
C ALA A 47 -11.86 3.01 -15.08
N ILE A 48 -12.30 4.18 -14.63
CA ILE A 48 -12.85 5.22 -15.50
C ILE A 48 -11.82 6.35 -15.56
N TYR A 49 -11.47 6.76 -16.79
CA TYR A 49 -10.49 7.79 -17.03
C TYR A 49 -11.19 9.06 -17.57
N GLY A 50 -10.65 10.20 -17.20
CA GLY A 50 -11.15 11.51 -17.67
C GLY A 50 -9.99 12.49 -17.77
N GLY A 51 -10.32 13.73 -18.11
CA GLY A 51 -9.35 14.79 -18.25
C GLY A 51 -8.95 15.04 -19.69
N SER A 52 -8.06 16.01 -19.91
CA SER A 52 -7.67 16.47 -21.24
C SER A 52 -6.49 15.73 -21.86
N LEU A 53 -5.78 14.92 -21.08
CA LEU A 53 -4.68 14.11 -21.60
C LEU A 53 -5.21 12.78 -22.13
N PRO A 54 -4.60 12.26 -23.23
CA PRO A 54 -4.98 10.94 -23.73
C PRO A 54 -4.80 9.86 -22.68
N LYS A 55 -5.67 8.85 -22.74
CA LYS A 55 -5.51 7.64 -21.94
C LYS A 55 -4.19 6.96 -22.32
N ASP A 56 -3.41 6.60 -21.32
CA ASP A 56 -2.17 5.83 -21.51
C ASP A 56 -2.42 4.38 -21.12
N ASP A 57 -2.53 3.50 -22.12
CA ASP A 57 -2.79 2.07 -21.90
C ASP A 57 -1.59 1.32 -21.29
N SER A 58 -0.41 1.95 -21.24
CA SER A 58 0.74 1.37 -20.55
C SER A 58 0.63 1.49 -19.03
N ILE A 59 -0.28 2.34 -18.53
CA ILE A 59 -0.49 2.58 -17.10
C ILE A 59 -1.80 1.92 -16.67
N THR A 60 -1.71 0.87 -15.86
CA THR A 60 -2.87 0.26 -15.23
C THR A 60 -3.13 0.92 -13.88
N PRO A 61 -4.37 0.90 -13.38
CA PRO A 61 -4.63 1.38 -12.01
C PRO A 61 -3.85 0.57 -10.98
N ALA A 62 -3.45 1.23 -9.89
CA ALA A 62 -2.92 0.51 -8.74
C ALA A 62 -3.99 -0.46 -8.21
N ASN A 63 -3.57 -1.65 -7.79
CA ASN A 63 -4.51 -2.65 -7.28
C ASN A 63 -4.62 -2.66 -5.75
N LEU A 64 -3.70 -1.99 -5.06
CA LEU A 64 -3.78 -1.77 -3.61
C LEU A 64 -3.60 -0.29 -3.32
N THR A 65 -4.47 0.23 -2.47
CA THR A 65 -4.34 1.58 -1.91
C THR A 65 -4.50 1.51 -0.41
N TRP A 66 -3.63 2.18 0.34
CA TRP A 66 -3.82 2.35 1.77
C TRP A 66 -3.33 3.72 2.23
N ILE A 67 -3.90 4.21 3.32
CA ILE A 67 -3.65 5.54 3.83
C ILE A 67 -3.28 5.46 5.30
N ILE A 68 -2.18 6.11 5.65
CA ILE A 68 -1.68 6.19 7.02
C ILE A 68 -1.71 7.65 7.46
N ARG A 69 -2.18 7.89 8.66
CA ARG A 69 -2.18 9.22 9.24
C ARG A 69 -1.04 9.37 10.24
N TRP A 70 -0.26 10.45 10.08
CA TRP A 70 0.88 10.78 10.91
C TRP A 70 0.71 12.16 11.55
N LYS A 71 1.40 12.38 12.64
CA LYS A 71 1.49 13.72 13.25
C LYS A 71 2.23 14.68 12.30
N ASP A 72 3.38 14.25 11.79
CA ASP A 72 4.26 14.98 10.89
C ASP A 72 5.23 14.03 10.19
N MET A 73 6.11 14.57 9.35
CA MET A 73 7.10 13.77 8.61
C MET A 73 8.14 13.11 9.51
N ASP A 74 8.54 13.76 10.59
CA ASP A 74 9.52 13.18 11.52
C ASP A 74 8.94 11.96 12.24
N HIS A 75 7.69 12.03 12.66
CA HIS A 75 6.95 10.89 13.23
C HIS A 75 6.90 9.73 12.23
N ARG A 76 6.53 10.04 11.00
CA ARG A 76 6.45 9.04 9.92
C ARG A 76 7.80 8.36 9.67
N ASN A 77 8.86 9.14 9.48
CA ASN A 77 10.18 8.62 9.16
C ASN A 77 10.72 7.72 10.27
N LYS A 78 10.52 8.12 11.52
CA LYS A 78 10.94 7.31 12.66
C LYS A 78 10.15 6.01 12.78
N ALA A 79 8.85 6.06 12.56
CA ALA A 79 8.00 4.87 12.64
C ALA A 79 8.38 3.83 11.59
N TRP A 80 8.62 4.25 10.35
CA TRP A 80 9.08 3.35 9.29
C TRP A 80 10.45 2.77 9.58
N GLU A 81 11.38 3.61 10.04
CA GLU A 81 12.73 3.16 10.43
C GLU A 81 12.66 2.12 11.55
N ASP A 82 11.86 2.38 12.58
CA ASP A 82 11.76 1.49 13.73
C ASP A 82 11.12 0.14 13.37
N ILE A 83 10.03 0.14 12.58
CA ILE A 83 9.33 -1.09 12.22
C ILE A 83 10.18 -2.00 11.33
N ALA A 84 10.95 -1.42 10.41
CA ALA A 84 11.79 -2.17 9.48
C ALA A 84 12.91 -2.94 10.19
N LYS A 85 13.25 -2.57 11.42
CA LYS A 85 14.26 -3.23 12.24
C LYS A 85 13.70 -4.38 13.08
N THR A 86 12.38 -4.58 13.09
CA THR A 86 11.75 -5.59 13.93
C THR A 86 11.77 -6.97 13.27
N LYS A 87 11.80 -8.00 14.09
CA LYS A 87 11.69 -9.37 13.64
C LYS A 87 10.30 -9.65 13.02
N GLU A 88 9.27 -9.04 13.58
CA GLU A 88 7.89 -9.18 13.13
C GLU A 88 7.71 -8.68 11.69
N TRP A 89 8.37 -7.60 11.31
CA TRP A 89 8.42 -7.11 9.93
C TRP A 89 9.04 -8.13 8.98
N GLU A 90 10.20 -8.68 9.36
CA GLU A 90 10.88 -9.70 8.56
C GLU A 90 10.02 -10.95 8.40
N GLU A 91 9.40 -11.42 9.48
CA GLU A 91 8.50 -12.56 9.47
C GLU A 91 7.28 -12.31 8.56
N LEU A 92 6.68 -11.12 8.64
CA LEU A 92 5.55 -10.76 7.80
C LEU A 92 5.92 -10.85 6.32
N PHE A 93 6.98 -10.16 5.91
CA PHE A 93 7.36 -10.08 4.50
C PHE A 93 8.02 -11.34 3.97
N SER A 94 8.48 -12.24 4.83
CA SER A 94 8.96 -13.56 4.40
C SER A 94 7.84 -14.42 3.79
N THR A 95 6.57 -14.09 4.07
CA THR A 95 5.40 -14.84 3.59
C THR A 95 4.62 -14.11 2.51
N VAL A 96 5.10 -12.95 2.04
CA VAL A 96 4.39 -12.21 1.00
C VAL A 96 4.35 -13.02 -0.31
N PRO A 97 3.16 -13.19 -0.92
CA PRO A 97 3.01 -14.03 -2.11
C PRO A 97 3.85 -13.56 -3.29
N GLY A 98 4.63 -14.46 -3.85
CA GLY A 98 5.55 -14.17 -4.95
C GLY A 98 6.84 -13.43 -4.53
N GLY A 99 7.00 -13.13 -3.24
CA GLY A 99 8.14 -12.37 -2.73
C GLY A 99 8.00 -10.87 -2.96
N THR A 100 8.91 -10.09 -2.38
CA THR A 100 8.87 -8.62 -2.46
C THR A 100 9.08 -8.08 -3.89
N LYS A 101 9.65 -8.86 -4.79
CA LYS A 101 9.77 -8.53 -6.22
C LYS A 101 8.40 -8.38 -6.91
N SER A 102 7.35 -8.91 -6.33
CA SER A 102 5.99 -8.82 -6.86
C SER A 102 5.33 -7.45 -6.66
N TYR A 103 5.92 -6.59 -5.85
CA TYR A 103 5.60 -5.16 -5.86
C TYR A 103 6.24 -4.53 -7.10
N LEU A 104 5.52 -4.51 -8.22
CA LEU A 104 6.05 -4.01 -9.49
C LEU A 104 6.28 -2.51 -9.47
N ARG A 105 5.43 -1.78 -8.77
CA ARG A 105 5.57 -0.35 -8.55
C ARG A 105 4.90 0.02 -7.23
N THR A 106 5.58 0.85 -6.46
CA THR A 106 5.00 1.45 -5.26
C THR A 106 5.12 2.98 -5.37
N GLU A 107 4.09 3.67 -4.91
CA GLU A 107 4.06 5.12 -4.86
C GLU A 107 3.53 5.54 -3.50
N ALA A 108 4.19 6.50 -2.89
CA ALA A 108 3.70 7.15 -1.68
C ALA A 108 3.67 8.64 -1.92
N LYS A 109 2.49 9.24 -1.84
CA LYS A 109 2.34 10.68 -1.86
C LYS A 109 1.89 11.18 -0.50
N PHE A 110 2.22 12.40 -0.19
CA PHE A 110 1.89 13.03 1.08
C PHE A 110 0.89 14.15 0.84
N ALA A 111 -0.11 14.24 1.71
CA ALA A 111 -1.18 15.21 1.59
C ALA A 111 -1.62 15.71 2.96
N GLU A 112 -2.19 16.89 2.98
CA GLU A 112 -2.84 17.45 4.16
C GLU A 112 -4.35 17.49 3.91
N ALA A 113 -5.15 17.20 4.96
CA ALA A 113 -6.60 17.33 4.86
C ALA A 113 -7.01 18.80 4.83
N ILE A 114 -7.93 19.16 3.98
CA ILE A 114 -8.49 20.50 3.91
C ILE A 114 -9.75 20.64 4.74
#